data_871c510556caacb0e3ce103f5a2ee555
#
_entry.id   871c510556caacb0e3ce103f5a2ee555
#
_cell.length_a   1.000
_cell.length_b   1.000
_cell.length_c   1.000
_cell.angle_alpha   90.00
_cell.angle_beta   90.00
_cell.angle_gamma   90.00
#
_symmetry.space_group_name_H-M   'P 1'
#
loop_
_entity.id
_entity.type
_entity.pdbx_description
1 polymer ?
#
loop_
_entity_poly.entity_id
_entity_poly.type
_entity_poly.pdbx_seq_one_letter_code
_entity_poly.pdbx_strand_id
1 'polypeptide(L)'
;IKAAPNSQGISLGTVLKFSRNNDYVIEAYEVKKISKKEYVNTTPTQSKILNGLDFQDALMKARFHTIPIFKDEIISFNEKNSSNDTILKFANGTVAVRKVKFPKIGKGNLVFVDVKEQANGDAYDRTGSVFAILPSNKTTFLKGLENGINTLPLYENGTSKKYQGIVSTEAYETTLELMRFFTPFGVHHFNHIQQKDKEWSDWVDYRQDISEFNETLSEQEVYIGIFIGNYDKGGHKVTANITIHPNENNLLPNEVVKPLFNTTNVMEMGGQEYPILFENNKTLKVTFKVDKPIKKGYLRYIASGHGGWQNGDEFVPKNHEIILNNKLVQTYLPWRVDCGSYRLDNPASGNFSNGLSSSDLSRANWCPGTVTNPTYIYLGDIPSGTHEIEIRIPQGLPEGGSFSYWNVSGVLLGNH
;
A
#
# COMPACT_ATOMS: atom_id res chain seq x y z
N ILE A 1 22.94 -20.86 -5.04
CA ILE A 1 23.66 -20.32 -3.86
C ILE A 1 24.46 -21.46 -3.28
N LYS A 2 25.78 -21.41 -3.37
CA LYS A 2 26.64 -22.35 -2.65
C LYS A 2 26.67 -21.92 -1.20
N ALA A 3 26.06 -22.71 -0.31
CA ALA A 3 26.35 -22.57 1.11
C ALA A 3 27.77 -23.11 1.35
N ALA A 4 28.65 -22.30 1.93
CA ALA A 4 29.95 -22.77 2.35
C ALA A 4 29.76 -23.80 3.50
N PRO A 5 30.45 -24.93 3.50
CA PRO A 5 30.39 -25.86 4.60
C PRO A 5 30.96 -25.24 5.86
N ASN A 6 30.19 -25.30 6.96
CA ASN A 6 30.71 -24.89 8.25
C ASN A 6 31.74 -25.95 8.75
N SER A 7 32.58 -25.57 9.69
CA SER A 7 33.68 -26.37 10.21
C SER A 7 33.26 -27.66 10.96
N GLN A 8 32.00 -27.96 11.08
CA GLN A 8 31.46 -29.01 11.98
C GLN A 8 30.67 -30.12 11.29
N GLY A 9 30.51 -30.13 9.98
CA GLY A 9 29.82 -31.29 9.45
C GLY A 9 29.02 -31.11 8.17
N ILE A 10 28.04 -31.92 8.02
CA ILE A 10 27.21 -32.06 6.84
C ILE A 10 26.40 -30.77 6.65
N SER A 11 26.64 -30.11 5.54
CA SER A 11 25.75 -29.02 5.13
C SER A 11 24.85 -29.57 4.02
N LEU A 12 23.54 -29.51 4.24
CA LEU A 12 22.56 -29.70 3.17
C LEU A 12 22.61 -28.44 2.31
N GLY A 13 23.22 -28.54 1.15
CA GLY A 13 23.25 -27.47 0.16
C GLY A 13 22.09 -27.66 -0.83
N THR A 14 21.20 -26.68 -0.91
CA THR A 14 20.24 -26.63 -2.01
C THR A 14 20.85 -25.81 -3.15
N VAL A 15 21.02 -26.39 -4.30
CA VAL A 15 21.49 -25.67 -5.50
C VAL A 15 20.28 -25.36 -6.36
N LEU A 16 20.00 -24.08 -6.53
CA LEU A 16 19.03 -23.60 -7.52
C LEU A 16 19.72 -23.53 -8.88
N LYS A 17 19.28 -24.35 -9.81
CA LYS A 17 19.63 -24.19 -11.22
C LYS A 17 18.49 -23.50 -11.94
N PHE A 18 18.81 -22.41 -12.62
CA PHE A 18 17.88 -21.75 -13.54
C PHE A 18 17.98 -22.41 -14.91
N SER A 19 16.87 -22.95 -15.42
CA SER A 19 16.79 -23.34 -16.81
C SER A 19 16.47 -22.14 -17.69
N ARG A 20 16.82 -22.22 -18.99
CA ARG A 20 16.55 -21.14 -19.96
C ARG A 20 15.06 -20.84 -20.21
N ASN A 21 14.15 -21.65 -19.67
CA ASN A 21 12.71 -21.60 -19.90
C ASN A 21 11.93 -21.10 -18.68
N ASN A 22 12.55 -20.39 -17.74
CA ASN A 22 11.93 -19.96 -16.48
C ASN A 22 11.44 -21.11 -15.57
N ASP A 23 11.78 -22.34 -15.86
CA ASP A 23 11.54 -23.47 -14.97
C ASP A 23 12.65 -23.55 -13.94
N TYR A 24 12.30 -23.47 -12.67
CA TYR A 24 13.25 -23.66 -11.57
C TYR A 24 13.41 -25.15 -11.29
N VAL A 25 14.55 -25.69 -11.64
CA VAL A 25 14.92 -27.05 -11.25
C VAL A 25 15.71 -26.99 -9.96
N ILE A 26 15.19 -27.63 -8.92
CA ILE A 26 15.88 -27.75 -7.65
C ILE A 26 16.48 -29.16 -7.58
N GLU A 27 17.77 -29.16 -7.47
CA GLU A 27 18.52 -30.35 -7.13
C GLU A 27 18.95 -30.24 -5.66
N ALA A 28 18.39 -31.07 -4.79
CA ALA A 28 18.86 -31.22 -3.42
C ALA A 28 19.99 -32.24 -3.40
N TYR A 29 21.15 -31.80 -2.95
CA TYR A 29 22.31 -32.69 -2.79
C TYR A 29 22.59 -32.90 -1.30
N GLU A 30 22.76 -34.15 -0.89
CA GLU A 30 23.37 -34.48 0.38
C GLU A 30 24.89 -34.43 0.22
N VAL A 31 25.54 -33.48 0.87
CA VAL A 31 27.00 -33.39 0.88
C VAL A 31 27.54 -34.14 2.09
N LYS A 32 28.08 -35.29 1.89
CA LYS A 32 28.79 -36.04 2.94
C LYS A 32 30.24 -35.60 3.03
N LYS A 33 30.67 -35.20 4.23
CA LYS A 33 32.07 -34.94 4.53
C LYS A 33 32.78 -36.24 4.72
N ILE A 34 33.72 -36.56 3.85
CA ILE A 34 34.49 -37.81 3.89
C ILE A 34 35.81 -37.61 4.64
N SER A 35 36.42 -36.43 4.55
CA SER A 35 37.63 -36.07 5.29
C SER A 35 37.73 -34.56 5.48
N LYS A 36 38.72 -34.09 6.27
CA LYS A 36 38.97 -32.63 6.44
C LYS A 36 39.28 -31.88 5.13
N LYS A 37 39.52 -32.58 4.02
CA LYS A 37 39.94 -32.01 2.74
C LYS A 37 39.09 -32.43 1.54
N GLU A 38 38.22 -33.44 1.65
CA GLU A 38 37.46 -33.97 0.53
C GLU A 38 35.97 -33.93 0.80
N TYR A 39 35.23 -33.36 -0.16
CA TYR A 39 33.79 -33.40 -0.21
C TYR A 39 33.36 -34.13 -1.48
N VAL A 40 32.54 -35.15 -1.35
CA VAL A 40 31.96 -35.85 -2.49
C VAL A 40 30.51 -35.46 -2.64
N ASN A 41 30.15 -35.01 -3.84
CA ASN A 41 28.74 -34.92 -4.23
C ASN A 41 28.23 -36.37 -4.36
N THR A 42 27.40 -36.80 -3.43
CA THR A 42 26.66 -38.04 -3.61
C THR A 42 25.52 -37.78 -4.58
N THR A 43 25.33 -38.72 -5.50
CA THR A 43 24.14 -38.73 -6.38
C THR A 43 22.89 -38.65 -5.53
N PRO A 44 21.93 -37.82 -5.90
CA PRO A 44 20.72 -37.66 -5.11
C PRO A 44 20.00 -38.97 -4.96
N THR A 45 19.85 -39.44 -3.74
CA THR A 45 19.11 -40.67 -3.42
C THR A 45 17.61 -40.53 -3.64
N GLN A 46 17.12 -39.33 -3.82
CA GLN A 46 15.77 -39.00 -4.29
C GLN A 46 15.80 -37.64 -4.99
N SER A 47 15.73 -37.63 -6.30
CA SER A 47 15.39 -36.42 -7.05
C SER A 47 13.89 -36.33 -7.16
N LYS A 48 13.25 -35.59 -6.28
CA LYS A 48 11.92 -35.05 -6.55
C LYS A 48 12.15 -33.80 -7.37
N ILE A 49 11.94 -33.89 -8.67
CA ILE A 49 11.83 -32.70 -9.53
C ILE A 49 10.54 -32.04 -9.12
N LEU A 50 10.64 -30.98 -8.31
CA LEU A 50 9.53 -30.10 -8.05
C LEU A 50 9.52 -29.07 -9.20
N ASN A 51 8.40 -28.94 -9.88
CA ASN A 51 8.20 -27.82 -10.80
C ASN A 51 8.44 -26.52 -10.03
N GLY A 52 8.97 -25.48 -10.66
CA GLY A 52 9.36 -24.25 -10.00
C GLY A 52 8.24 -23.62 -9.15
N LEU A 53 6.98 -23.76 -9.59
CA LEU A 53 5.79 -23.38 -8.84
C LEU A 53 5.59 -24.18 -7.55
N ASP A 54 5.77 -25.51 -7.60
CA ASP A 54 5.60 -26.40 -6.44
C ASP A 54 6.66 -26.17 -5.36
N PHE A 55 7.83 -25.71 -5.76
CA PHE A 55 8.90 -25.41 -4.81
C PHE A 55 8.76 -24.03 -4.18
N GLN A 56 8.40 -23.02 -4.96
CA GLN A 56 8.03 -21.75 -4.38
C GLN A 56 6.90 -21.94 -3.40
N ASP A 57 5.88 -22.72 -3.75
CA ASP A 57 4.78 -23.08 -2.85
C ASP A 57 5.26 -23.83 -1.60
N ALA A 58 6.18 -24.78 -1.73
CA ALA A 58 6.69 -25.55 -0.59
C ALA A 58 7.61 -24.70 0.31
N LEU A 59 8.45 -23.83 -0.26
CA LEU A 59 9.25 -22.86 0.48
C LEU A 59 8.37 -21.78 1.14
N MET A 60 7.37 -21.30 0.42
CA MET A 60 6.40 -20.35 0.91
C MET A 60 5.65 -20.92 2.12
N LYS A 61 5.14 -22.15 2.00
CA LYS A 61 4.46 -22.86 3.10
C LYS A 61 5.38 -23.20 4.27
N ALA A 62 6.67 -23.40 4.04
CA ALA A 62 7.64 -23.76 5.07
C ALA A 62 8.25 -22.57 5.81
N ARG A 63 8.28 -21.36 5.21
CA ARG A 63 9.00 -20.19 5.74
C ARG A 63 8.15 -18.99 6.07
N PHE A 64 6.98 -18.84 5.47
CA PHE A 64 6.08 -17.73 5.80
C PHE A 64 4.61 -18.11 5.62
N HIS A 65 3.79 -17.44 6.37
CA HIS A 65 2.36 -17.64 6.33
C HIS A 65 1.74 -16.63 5.34
N THR A 66 0.99 -17.13 4.37
CA THR A 66 0.26 -16.30 3.40
C THR A 66 -1.22 -16.29 3.74
N ILE A 67 -1.78 -15.11 3.89
CA ILE A 67 -3.21 -14.88 4.05
C ILE A 67 -3.74 -14.33 2.72
N PRO A 68 -4.43 -15.14 1.90
CA PRO A 68 -5.02 -14.66 0.66
C PRO A 68 -6.20 -13.74 0.96
N ILE A 69 -6.18 -12.54 0.40
CA ILE A 69 -7.25 -11.55 0.54
C ILE A 69 -8.14 -11.56 -0.71
N PHE A 70 -7.56 -11.30 -1.86
CA PHE A 70 -8.24 -11.32 -3.15
C PHE A 70 -7.48 -12.19 -4.15
N LYS A 71 -8.20 -12.85 -5.05
CA LYS A 71 -7.63 -13.65 -6.12
C LYS A 71 -8.34 -13.32 -7.43
N ASP A 72 -7.59 -12.72 -8.35
CA ASP A 72 -8.09 -12.30 -9.67
C ASP A 72 -9.40 -11.49 -9.59
N GLU A 73 -9.52 -10.68 -8.53
CA GLU A 73 -10.71 -9.89 -8.23
C GLU A 73 -10.79 -8.67 -9.15
N ILE A 74 -11.97 -8.40 -9.71
CA ILE A 74 -12.20 -7.24 -10.57
C ILE A 74 -12.63 -6.04 -9.73
N ILE A 75 -11.87 -4.96 -9.80
CA ILE A 75 -12.17 -3.67 -9.19
C ILE A 75 -12.51 -2.70 -10.32
N SER A 76 -13.79 -2.42 -10.52
CA SER A 76 -14.25 -1.63 -11.67
C SER A 76 -15.51 -0.84 -11.33
N PHE A 77 -15.72 0.27 -12.04
CA PHE A 77 -16.94 1.04 -11.96
C PHE A 77 -18.06 0.32 -12.72
N ASN A 78 -18.68 -0.65 -12.04
CA ASN A 78 -19.74 -1.47 -12.61
C ASN A 78 -20.74 -1.89 -11.53
N GLU A 79 -21.95 -1.35 -11.59
CA GLU A 79 -23.05 -1.68 -10.66
C GLU A 79 -23.41 -3.17 -10.64
N LYS A 80 -23.06 -3.92 -11.70
CA LYS A 80 -23.26 -5.37 -11.77
C LYS A 80 -22.23 -6.18 -10.97
N ASN A 81 -21.15 -5.53 -10.51
CA ASN A 81 -20.19 -6.13 -9.60
C ASN A 81 -20.81 -6.29 -8.22
N SER A 82 -21.52 -7.40 -8.03
CA SER A 82 -22.19 -7.72 -6.78
C SER A 82 -21.25 -8.36 -5.77
N SER A 83 -21.55 -8.15 -4.49
CA SER A 83 -20.94 -8.89 -3.39
C SER A 83 -21.24 -10.40 -3.52
N ASN A 84 -20.33 -11.19 -2.98
CA ASN A 84 -20.52 -12.62 -2.76
C ASN A 84 -20.37 -12.94 -1.26
N ASP A 85 -20.48 -14.21 -0.87
CA ASP A 85 -20.45 -14.63 0.55
C ASP A 85 -19.16 -14.24 1.29
N THR A 86 -18.07 -13.96 0.57
CA THR A 86 -16.76 -13.70 1.15
C THR A 86 -16.18 -12.33 0.82
N ILE A 87 -16.60 -11.72 -0.29
CA ILE A 87 -16.10 -10.42 -0.75
C ILE A 87 -17.28 -9.47 -0.92
N LEU A 88 -17.24 -8.38 -0.18
CA LEU A 88 -18.24 -7.32 -0.25
C LEU A 88 -17.78 -6.25 -1.24
N LYS A 89 -18.68 -5.82 -2.12
CA LYS A 89 -18.45 -4.75 -3.12
C LYS A 89 -19.23 -3.51 -2.75
N PHE A 90 -18.57 -2.36 -2.86
CA PHE A 90 -19.13 -1.06 -2.54
C PHE A 90 -18.76 -0.02 -3.60
N ALA A 91 -19.34 1.17 -3.49
CA ALA A 91 -19.05 2.30 -4.37
C ALA A 91 -19.05 1.89 -5.86
N ASN A 92 -20.15 1.24 -6.28
CA ASN A 92 -20.35 0.75 -7.66
C ASN A 92 -19.26 -0.25 -8.13
N GLY A 93 -18.61 -0.97 -7.19
CA GLY A 93 -17.63 -2.00 -7.49
C GLY A 93 -16.16 -1.53 -7.46
N THR A 94 -15.91 -0.24 -7.23
CA THR A 94 -14.53 0.31 -7.12
C THR A 94 -13.87 -0.01 -5.78
N VAL A 95 -14.62 -0.50 -4.81
CA VAL A 95 -14.15 -0.96 -3.50
C VAL A 95 -14.54 -2.41 -3.28
N ALA A 96 -13.56 -3.25 -2.94
CA ALA A 96 -13.80 -4.61 -2.47
C ALA A 96 -13.28 -4.75 -1.03
N VAL A 97 -14.03 -5.46 -0.19
CA VAL A 97 -13.69 -5.67 1.22
C VAL A 97 -13.87 -7.13 1.57
N ARG A 98 -12.94 -7.69 2.32
CA ARG A 98 -13.01 -9.05 2.84
C ARG A 98 -12.71 -9.07 4.33
N LYS A 99 -13.48 -9.83 5.08
CA LYS A 99 -13.23 -10.12 6.49
C LYS A 99 -12.17 -11.20 6.63
N VAL A 100 -11.14 -10.94 7.41
CA VAL A 100 -9.94 -11.77 7.53
C VAL A 100 -9.62 -12.00 9.01
N LYS A 101 -9.40 -13.26 9.37
CA LYS A 101 -8.87 -13.63 10.70
C LYS A 101 -7.35 -13.77 10.60
N PHE A 102 -6.64 -12.92 11.33
CA PHE A 102 -5.19 -13.03 11.44
C PHE A 102 -4.79 -14.12 12.43
N PRO A 103 -3.72 -14.89 12.13
CA PRO A 103 -3.10 -15.77 13.10
C PRO A 103 -2.36 -14.94 14.17
N LYS A 104 -1.82 -15.61 15.17
CA LYS A 104 -0.86 -15.00 16.08
C LYS A 104 0.39 -14.57 15.32
N ILE A 105 0.72 -13.29 15.39
CA ILE A 105 1.91 -12.71 14.77
C ILE A 105 2.98 -12.53 15.84
N GLY A 106 4.17 -13.09 15.61
CA GLY A 106 5.30 -12.90 16.51
C GLY A 106 5.82 -11.47 16.48
N LYS A 107 6.27 -10.95 17.61
CA LYS A 107 6.74 -9.54 17.76
C LYS A 107 7.82 -9.13 16.77
N GLY A 108 8.68 -10.05 16.34
CA GLY A 108 9.75 -9.80 15.40
C GLY A 108 9.41 -10.14 13.94
N ASN A 109 8.21 -10.66 13.67
CA ASN A 109 7.85 -11.05 12.32
C ASN A 109 7.76 -9.83 11.40
N LEU A 110 8.18 -10.02 10.15
CA LEU A 110 7.92 -9.04 9.10
C LEU A 110 6.58 -9.36 8.43
N VAL A 111 5.78 -8.35 8.22
CA VAL A 111 4.46 -8.48 7.59
C VAL A 111 4.37 -7.56 6.39
N PHE A 112 3.96 -8.11 5.25
CA PHE A 112 3.84 -7.35 4.01
C PHE A 112 2.44 -7.47 3.42
N VAL A 113 1.99 -6.39 2.80
CA VAL A 113 0.91 -6.43 1.83
C VAL A 113 1.53 -6.60 0.46
N ASP A 114 1.10 -7.61 -0.27
CA ASP A 114 1.49 -7.90 -1.64
C ASP A 114 0.26 -7.75 -2.54
N VAL A 115 0.37 -6.92 -3.57
CA VAL A 115 -0.68 -6.74 -4.58
C VAL A 115 -0.08 -6.98 -5.95
N LYS A 116 -0.75 -7.80 -6.75
CA LYS A 116 -0.50 -7.94 -8.18
C LYS A 116 -1.70 -7.36 -8.91
N GLU A 117 -1.45 -6.40 -9.77
CA GLU A 117 -2.48 -5.66 -10.48
C GLU A 117 -2.25 -5.69 -11.98
N GLN A 118 -3.33 -5.70 -12.74
CA GLN A 118 -3.36 -5.64 -14.19
C GLN A 118 -4.55 -4.81 -14.64
N ALA A 119 -4.33 -3.89 -15.59
CA ALA A 119 -5.44 -3.19 -16.24
C ALA A 119 -6.36 -4.20 -16.97
N ASN A 120 -7.68 -4.07 -16.75
CA ASN A 120 -8.71 -4.94 -17.33
C ASN A 120 -9.74 -4.12 -18.15
N GLY A 121 -9.36 -2.94 -18.62
CA GLY A 121 -10.19 -2.02 -19.38
C GLY A 121 -9.80 -0.57 -19.16
N ASP A 122 -9.49 -0.18 -17.94
CA ASP A 122 -9.05 1.19 -17.65
C ASP A 122 -7.68 1.47 -18.27
N ALA A 123 -7.57 2.64 -18.87
CA ALA A 123 -6.39 3.06 -19.60
C ALA A 123 -5.41 3.89 -18.79
N TYR A 124 -5.80 4.38 -17.59
CA TYR A 124 -5.09 5.45 -16.89
C TYR A 124 -4.45 4.98 -15.58
N ASP A 125 -3.47 5.80 -15.14
CA ASP A 125 -2.82 5.70 -13.85
C ASP A 125 -3.79 6.13 -12.72
N ARG A 126 -4.22 5.19 -11.93
CA ARG A 126 -5.23 5.37 -10.88
C ARG A 126 -4.65 5.29 -9.49
N THR A 127 -5.18 6.09 -8.59
CA THR A 127 -4.93 5.93 -7.14
C THR A 127 -5.52 4.61 -6.68
N GLY A 128 -4.68 3.78 -6.08
CA GLY A 128 -5.09 2.57 -5.36
C GLY A 128 -4.72 2.65 -3.89
N SER A 129 -5.53 2.03 -3.04
CA SER A 129 -5.26 1.92 -1.61
C SER A 129 -5.70 0.56 -1.07
N VAL A 130 -4.80 -0.08 -0.32
CA VAL A 130 -5.17 -1.20 0.55
C VAL A 130 -5.29 -0.67 1.96
N PHE A 131 -6.40 -0.94 2.61
CA PHE A 131 -6.70 -0.44 3.94
C PHE A 131 -7.29 -1.51 4.85
N ALA A 132 -7.15 -1.31 6.15
CA ALA A 132 -7.82 -2.10 7.16
C ALA A 132 -8.90 -1.27 7.87
N ILE A 133 -10.02 -1.92 8.19
CA ILE A 133 -11.01 -1.43 9.13
C ILE A 133 -10.87 -2.29 10.38
N LEU A 134 -10.30 -1.70 11.41
CA LEU A 134 -10.01 -2.38 12.66
C LEU A 134 -11.28 -2.66 13.47
N PRO A 135 -11.31 -3.72 14.30
CA PRO A 135 -12.38 -3.91 15.25
C PRO A 135 -12.38 -2.75 16.25
N SER A 136 -13.53 -2.14 16.45
CA SER A 136 -13.67 -0.97 17.31
C SER A 136 -15.05 -0.95 17.98
N ASN A 137 -15.12 -0.38 19.18
CA ASN A 137 -16.38 -0.08 19.85
C ASN A 137 -17.04 1.21 19.32
N LYS A 138 -16.32 1.92 18.42
CA LYS A 138 -16.78 3.13 17.76
C LYS A 138 -17.46 2.80 16.44
N THR A 139 -18.12 3.77 15.85
CA THR A 139 -18.47 3.71 14.44
C THR A 139 -17.19 3.63 13.60
N THR A 140 -17.17 2.77 12.59
CA THR A 140 -16.04 2.62 11.68
C THR A 140 -16.45 2.98 10.25
N PHE A 141 -15.48 3.05 9.36
CA PHE A 141 -15.71 3.33 7.94
C PHE A 141 -16.62 2.29 7.26
N LEU A 142 -16.72 1.06 7.82
CA LEU A 142 -17.63 0.02 7.32
C LEU A 142 -19.09 0.49 7.28
N LYS A 143 -19.53 1.28 8.27
CA LYS A 143 -20.88 1.84 8.28
C LYS A 143 -21.16 2.72 7.06
N GLY A 144 -20.17 3.51 6.64
CA GLY A 144 -20.28 4.33 5.41
C GLY A 144 -20.36 3.48 4.16
N LEU A 145 -19.55 2.41 4.10
CA LEU A 145 -19.59 1.46 2.99
C LEU A 145 -20.97 0.79 2.87
N GLU A 146 -21.54 0.32 3.98
CA GLU A 146 -22.81 -0.41 4.02
C GLU A 146 -24.04 0.48 3.88
N ASN A 147 -24.02 1.69 4.46
CA ASN A 147 -25.21 2.52 4.61
C ASN A 147 -25.09 3.89 3.91
N GLY A 148 -24.02 4.09 3.16
CA GLY A 148 -23.75 5.34 2.43
C GLY A 148 -22.89 6.33 3.22
N ILE A 149 -22.14 7.12 2.47
CA ILE A 149 -21.11 8.03 2.99
C ILE A 149 -21.67 9.08 3.98
N ASN A 150 -22.93 9.47 3.82
CA ASN A 150 -23.59 10.46 4.67
C ASN A 150 -23.81 9.97 6.11
N THR A 151 -23.58 8.68 6.40
CA THR A 151 -23.65 8.14 7.76
C THR A 151 -22.38 8.36 8.56
N LEU A 152 -21.30 8.80 7.91
CA LEU A 152 -20.02 9.08 8.53
C LEU A 152 -19.93 10.53 9.03
N PRO A 153 -19.11 10.79 10.06
CA PRO A 153 -18.93 12.15 10.58
C PRO A 153 -18.41 13.09 9.49
N LEU A 154 -18.89 14.32 9.54
CA LEU A 154 -18.43 15.40 8.68
C LEU A 154 -17.21 16.08 9.30
N TYR A 155 -16.25 16.38 8.45
CA TYR A 155 -15.16 17.29 8.74
C TYR A 155 -15.33 18.57 7.92
N GLU A 156 -15.31 19.71 8.58
CA GLU A 156 -15.45 21.04 7.97
C GLU A 156 -14.25 21.89 8.41
N ASN A 157 -13.55 22.48 7.48
CA ASN A 157 -12.43 23.39 7.75
C ASN A 157 -12.70 24.83 7.30
N GLY A 158 -13.99 25.17 7.13
CA GLY A 158 -14.42 26.51 6.70
C GLY A 158 -14.31 26.71 5.18
N THR A 159 -14.16 25.66 4.40
CA THR A 159 -14.43 25.65 2.95
C THR A 159 -15.93 25.43 2.71
N SER A 160 -16.38 25.56 1.46
CA SER A 160 -17.76 25.18 1.09
C SER A 160 -17.99 23.67 1.05
N LYS A 161 -16.92 22.88 1.16
CA LYS A 161 -16.95 21.42 1.05
C LYS A 161 -17.09 20.75 2.42
N LYS A 162 -17.72 19.60 2.41
CA LYS A 162 -17.96 18.75 3.58
C LYS A 162 -17.33 17.39 3.32
N TYR A 163 -16.40 16.99 4.16
CA TYR A 163 -15.62 15.78 3.98
C TYR A 163 -16.05 14.71 4.95
N GLN A 164 -16.55 13.59 4.44
CA GLN A 164 -17.11 12.50 5.24
C GLN A 164 -16.04 11.48 5.63
N GLY A 165 -15.98 11.12 6.92
CA GLY A 165 -15.23 9.99 7.43
C GLY A 165 -13.71 10.08 7.33
N ILE A 166 -13.16 11.26 7.08
CA ILE A 166 -11.71 11.42 6.86
C ILE A 166 -10.91 11.57 8.16
N VAL A 167 -11.54 11.95 9.27
CA VAL A 167 -10.88 12.19 10.55
C VAL A 167 -11.50 11.33 11.63
N SER A 168 -10.65 10.64 12.40
CA SER A 168 -11.08 9.92 13.60
C SER A 168 -11.53 10.87 14.70
N THR A 169 -12.57 10.49 15.42
CA THR A 169 -13.14 11.22 16.55
C THR A 169 -13.29 10.33 17.78
N GLU A 170 -13.84 10.82 18.87
CA GLU A 170 -14.18 9.98 20.03
C GLU A 170 -15.21 8.89 19.68
N ALA A 171 -16.12 9.17 18.73
CA ALA A 171 -17.19 8.26 18.33
C ALA A 171 -16.94 7.50 17.02
N TYR A 172 -15.87 7.84 16.31
CA TYR A 172 -15.59 7.29 14.98
C TYR A 172 -14.10 7.00 14.78
N GLU A 173 -13.81 5.92 14.05
CA GLU A 173 -12.46 5.54 13.65
C GLU A 173 -12.39 5.41 12.12
N THR A 174 -11.46 6.17 11.52
CA THR A 174 -11.19 6.09 10.09
C THR A 174 -10.38 4.85 9.73
N THR A 175 -10.21 4.59 8.45
CA THR A 175 -9.43 3.44 7.95
C THR A 175 -7.94 3.56 8.29
N LEU A 176 -7.31 2.42 8.58
CA LEU A 176 -5.86 2.27 8.64
C LEU A 176 -5.34 1.99 7.23
N GLU A 177 -4.71 2.95 6.59
CA GLU A 177 -4.11 2.75 5.27
C GLU A 177 -2.86 1.88 5.39
N LEU A 178 -2.88 0.71 4.77
CA LEU A 178 -1.78 -0.25 4.77
C LEU A 178 -0.79 0.05 3.63
N MET A 179 -1.32 0.30 2.42
CA MET A 179 -0.54 0.58 1.22
C MET A 179 -1.26 1.60 0.35
N ARG A 180 -0.55 2.59 -0.16
CA ARG A 180 -0.97 3.41 -1.30
C ARG A 180 -0.15 3.04 -2.50
N PHE A 181 -0.81 2.81 -3.63
CA PHE A 181 -0.16 2.49 -4.90
C PHE A 181 -0.84 3.22 -6.04
N PHE A 182 -0.18 3.25 -7.17
CA PHE A 182 -0.71 3.83 -8.39
C PHE A 182 -0.62 2.81 -9.51
N THR A 183 -1.73 2.59 -10.22
CA THR A 183 -1.71 1.69 -11.37
C THR A 183 -0.84 2.27 -12.47
N PRO A 184 -0.24 1.45 -13.33
CA PRO A 184 0.38 1.94 -14.54
C PRO A 184 -0.69 2.36 -15.55
N PHE A 185 -0.29 3.03 -16.60
CA PHE A 185 -1.13 3.17 -17.78
C PHE A 185 -1.37 1.80 -18.43
N GLY A 186 -2.58 1.58 -18.94
CA GLY A 186 -2.99 0.30 -19.51
C GLY A 186 -2.20 -0.07 -20.78
N VAL A 187 -1.52 -1.22 -20.75
CA VAL A 187 -0.68 -1.70 -21.85
C VAL A 187 -1.45 -1.79 -23.18
N HIS A 188 -2.69 -2.27 -23.15
CA HIS A 188 -3.51 -2.42 -24.35
C HIS A 188 -3.95 -1.09 -24.98
N HIS A 189 -3.88 0.01 -24.25
CA HIS A 189 -4.24 1.35 -24.71
C HIS A 189 -3.04 2.16 -25.19
N PHE A 190 -1.85 1.95 -24.62
CA PHE A 190 -0.67 2.79 -24.81
C PHE A 190 0.56 2.03 -25.30
N ASN A 191 0.37 0.93 -26.01
CA ASN A 191 1.45 0.08 -26.52
C ASN A 191 1.83 0.32 -28.00
N HIS A 192 1.45 1.44 -28.58
CA HIS A 192 1.73 1.76 -29.97
C HIS A 192 3.21 2.11 -30.25
N ILE A 193 3.99 2.43 -29.22
CA ILE A 193 5.44 2.52 -29.30
C ILE A 193 6.03 1.20 -28.78
N GLN A 194 6.62 0.43 -29.68
CA GLN A 194 7.26 -0.82 -29.33
C GLN A 194 8.77 -0.65 -29.33
N GLN A 195 9.43 -1.17 -28.29
CA GLN A 195 10.89 -1.28 -28.26
C GLN A 195 11.30 -2.61 -28.86
N LYS A 196 12.36 -2.60 -29.67
CA LYS A 196 12.91 -3.82 -30.26
C LYS A 196 13.28 -4.82 -29.16
N ASP A 197 12.83 -6.04 -29.31
CA ASP A 197 13.09 -7.16 -28.39
C ASP A 197 12.63 -6.92 -26.93
N LYS A 198 11.61 -6.06 -26.75
CA LYS A 198 10.98 -5.76 -25.45
C LYS A 198 9.46 -5.87 -25.57
N GLU A 199 8.87 -6.42 -24.51
CA GLU A 199 7.43 -6.40 -24.30
C GLU A 199 7.12 -5.61 -23.03
N TRP A 200 5.99 -4.91 -23.03
CA TRP A 200 5.50 -4.24 -21.83
C TRP A 200 4.94 -5.27 -20.85
N SER A 201 5.12 -5.04 -19.56
CA SER A 201 4.49 -5.86 -18.54
C SER A 201 2.97 -5.75 -18.58
N ASP A 202 2.27 -6.89 -18.53
CA ASP A 202 0.81 -6.92 -18.43
C ASP A 202 0.31 -6.60 -17.01
N TRP A 203 1.18 -6.74 -16.02
CA TRP A 203 0.86 -6.51 -14.61
C TRP A 203 2.03 -5.90 -13.87
N VAL A 204 1.70 -5.32 -12.71
CA VAL A 204 2.66 -4.76 -11.76
C VAL A 204 2.50 -5.43 -10.40
N ASP A 205 3.63 -5.70 -9.76
CA ASP A 205 3.70 -6.22 -8.40
C ASP A 205 4.04 -5.08 -7.43
N TYR A 206 3.22 -4.92 -6.39
CA TYR A 206 3.40 -3.95 -5.33
C TYR A 206 3.63 -4.66 -4.00
N ARG A 207 4.56 -4.16 -3.20
CA ARG A 207 4.81 -4.65 -1.85
C ARG A 207 5.02 -3.51 -0.88
N GLN A 208 4.34 -3.58 0.27
CA GLN A 208 4.51 -2.63 1.38
C GLN A 208 4.76 -3.38 2.67
N ASP A 209 5.82 -2.99 3.39
CA ASP A 209 6.05 -3.43 4.77
C ASP A 209 5.02 -2.75 5.68
N ILE A 210 4.33 -3.57 6.48
CA ILE A 210 3.34 -3.17 7.48
C ILE A 210 3.63 -3.80 8.86
N SER A 211 4.87 -4.19 9.09
CA SER A 211 5.29 -4.87 10.32
C SER A 211 5.06 -4.03 11.58
N GLU A 212 4.98 -2.72 11.44
CA GLU A 212 4.61 -1.80 12.53
C GLU A 212 3.21 -2.04 13.11
N PHE A 213 2.36 -2.78 12.39
CA PHE A 213 0.99 -3.10 12.81
C PHE A 213 0.83 -4.52 13.37
N ASN A 214 1.93 -5.25 13.60
CA ASN A 214 1.91 -6.64 14.04
C ASN A 214 1.01 -6.88 15.25
N GLU A 215 1.17 -6.09 16.31
CA GLU A 215 0.37 -6.24 17.53
C GLU A 215 -1.10 -5.90 17.29
N THR A 216 -1.36 -4.87 16.49
CA THR A 216 -2.73 -4.44 16.15
C THR A 216 -3.48 -5.48 15.32
N LEU A 217 -2.79 -6.24 14.48
CA LEU A 217 -3.39 -7.23 13.59
C LEU A 217 -3.40 -8.64 14.20
N SER A 218 -2.47 -8.94 15.12
CA SER A 218 -2.29 -10.29 15.69
C SER A 218 -3.56 -10.80 16.34
N GLU A 219 -4.01 -12.00 15.92
CA GLU A 219 -5.20 -12.70 16.42
C GLU A 219 -6.53 -11.94 16.24
N GLN A 220 -6.51 -10.80 15.53
CA GLN A 220 -7.70 -10.00 15.27
C GLN A 220 -8.49 -10.48 14.04
N GLU A 221 -9.76 -10.16 14.03
CA GLU A 221 -10.63 -10.28 12.88
C GLU A 221 -10.86 -8.88 12.30
N VAL A 222 -10.32 -8.65 11.10
CA VAL A 222 -10.20 -7.33 10.49
C VAL A 222 -10.82 -7.35 9.10
N TYR A 223 -11.46 -6.28 8.69
CA TYR A 223 -11.83 -6.11 7.29
C TYR A 223 -10.66 -5.51 6.52
N ILE A 224 -10.18 -6.21 5.49
CA ILE A 224 -9.18 -5.70 4.56
C ILE A 224 -9.88 -5.30 3.29
N GLY A 225 -9.70 -4.04 2.91
CA GLY A 225 -10.27 -3.46 1.70
C GLY A 225 -9.22 -3.10 0.67
N ILE A 226 -9.61 -3.12 -0.60
CA ILE A 226 -8.88 -2.52 -1.71
C ILE A 226 -9.79 -1.56 -2.47
N PHE A 227 -9.24 -0.42 -2.83
CA PHE A 227 -9.86 0.62 -3.64
C PHE A 227 -8.96 0.90 -4.84
N ILE A 228 -9.55 1.06 -6.02
CA ILE A 228 -8.89 1.64 -7.19
C ILE A 228 -9.88 2.62 -7.81
N GLY A 229 -9.53 3.92 -7.80
CA GLY A 229 -10.37 4.98 -8.34
C GLY A 229 -10.40 4.91 -9.86
N ASN A 230 -11.51 4.40 -10.41
CA ASN A 230 -11.68 4.28 -11.86
C ASN A 230 -13.13 4.51 -12.28
N TYR A 231 -13.32 4.82 -13.57
CA TYR A 231 -14.64 5.06 -14.18
C TYR A 231 -14.95 4.04 -15.27
N ASP A 232 -14.12 2.99 -15.38
CA ASP A 232 -14.22 2.00 -16.45
C ASP A 232 -14.98 0.74 -15.98
N LYS A 233 -15.77 0.14 -16.87
CA LYS A 233 -16.56 -1.06 -16.56
C LYS A 233 -15.72 -2.32 -16.43
N GLY A 234 -14.58 -2.38 -17.09
CA GLY A 234 -13.61 -3.47 -16.96
C GLY A 234 -12.67 -3.24 -15.78
N GLY A 235 -12.23 -2.00 -15.58
CA GLY A 235 -11.39 -1.55 -14.47
C GLY A 235 -10.05 -2.25 -14.40
N HIS A 236 -9.78 -2.87 -13.25
CA HIS A 236 -8.51 -3.53 -12.91
C HIS A 236 -8.76 -4.92 -12.32
N LYS A 237 -7.84 -5.86 -12.60
CA LYS A 237 -7.83 -7.19 -11.99
C LYS A 237 -6.72 -7.24 -10.95
N VAL A 238 -7.05 -7.68 -9.72
CA VAL A 238 -6.12 -7.69 -8.59
C VAL A 238 -6.06 -9.03 -7.89
N THR A 239 -4.85 -9.42 -7.49
CA THR A 239 -4.60 -10.48 -6.51
C THR A 239 -3.87 -9.84 -5.34
N ALA A 240 -4.39 -9.96 -4.13
CA ALA A 240 -3.81 -9.36 -2.94
C ALA A 240 -3.65 -10.40 -1.83
N ASN A 241 -2.49 -10.38 -1.18
CA ASN A 241 -2.16 -11.24 -0.06
C ASN A 241 -1.54 -10.41 1.08
N ILE A 242 -1.62 -10.94 2.30
CA ILE A 242 -0.76 -10.53 3.38
C ILE A 242 0.18 -11.69 3.70
N THR A 243 1.49 -11.41 3.73
CA THR A 243 2.52 -12.40 4.00
C THR A 243 3.22 -12.10 5.32
N ILE A 244 3.34 -13.12 6.18
CA ILE A 244 3.97 -13.03 7.50
C ILE A 244 5.24 -13.86 7.47
N HIS A 245 6.38 -13.19 7.60
CA HIS A 245 7.71 -13.79 7.52
C HIS A 245 8.32 -13.89 8.92
N PRO A 246 8.70 -15.09 9.38
CA PRO A 246 9.47 -15.24 10.60
C PRO A 246 10.75 -14.42 10.54
N ASN A 247 11.03 -13.69 11.60
CA ASN A 247 12.26 -12.93 11.74
C ASN A 247 12.76 -13.06 13.18
N GLU A 248 14.06 -13.35 13.33
CA GLU A 248 14.71 -13.53 14.63
C GLU A 248 15.12 -12.19 15.28
N ASN A 249 15.07 -11.09 14.52
CA ASN A 249 15.37 -9.77 15.04
C ASN A 249 14.21 -9.31 15.94
N ASN A 250 14.52 -8.98 17.18
CA ASN A 250 13.55 -8.38 18.10
C ASN A 250 13.26 -6.92 17.66
N LEU A 251 12.42 -6.76 16.67
CA LEU A 251 11.83 -5.46 16.39
C LEU A 251 10.87 -5.14 17.53
N LEU A 252 11.03 -3.97 18.12
CA LEU A 252 10.07 -3.51 19.14
C LEU A 252 8.77 -3.14 18.39
N PRO A 253 7.67 -3.84 18.67
CA PRO A 253 6.39 -3.51 18.04
C PRO A 253 5.89 -2.17 18.58
N ASN A 254 5.04 -1.51 17.81
CA ASN A 254 4.29 -0.38 18.32
C ASN A 254 3.09 -0.87 19.13
N GLU A 255 3.05 -0.51 20.42
CA GLU A 255 1.91 -0.79 21.31
C GLU A 255 0.74 0.15 21.02
N VAL A 256 1.04 1.31 20.47
CA VAL A 256 0.06 2.32 20.08
C VAL A 256 0.02 2.40 18.56
N VAL A 257 -1.12 2.09 17.96
CA VAL A 257 -1.46 2.30 16.56
C VAL A 257 -2.81 2.99 16.54
N LYS A 258 -2.84 4.27 16.18
CA LYS A 258 -4.06 5.06 16.17
C LYS A 258 -4.21 5.79 14.84
N PRO A 259 -5.12 5.35 13.95
CA PRO A 259 -5.47 6.11 12.76
C PRO A 259 -6.04 7.48 13.16
N LEU A 260 -5.43 8.56 12.70
CA LEU A 260 -5.88 9.92 12.99
C LEU A 260 -6.71 10.50 11.85
N PHE A 261 -6.24 10.33 10.62
CA PHE A 261 -6.93 10.80 9.42
C PHE A 261 -6.55 9.98 8.21
N ASN A 262 -7.48 9.89 7.27
CA ASN A 262 -7.25 9.36 5.93
C ASN A 262 -8.15 10.09 4.94
N THR A 263 -7.54 10.87 4.06
CA THR A 263 -8.26 11.66 3.05
C THR A 263 -8.31 11.00 1.68
N THR A 264 -7.80 9.75 1.57
CA THR A 264 -7.94 8.97 0.34
C THR A 264 -9.43 8.80 0.03
N ASN A 265 -9.81 9.15 -1.19
CA ASN A 265 -11.21 9.23 -1.61
C ASN A 265 -11.78 7.85 -1.96
N VAL A 266 -11.77 6.93 -0.99
CA VAL A 266 -12.13 5.51 -1.15
C VAL A 266 -13.56 5.32 -1.66
N MET A 267 -14.48 6.19 -1.25
CA MET A 267 -15.87 6.15 -1.72
C MET A 267 -16.18 7.24 -2.76
N GLU A 268 -15.25 7.55 -3.63
CA GLU A 268 -15.45 8.51 -4.72
C GLU A 268 -16.73 8.20 -5.50
N MET A 269 -16.91 6.96 -5.93
CA MET A 269 -18.11 6.52 -6.65
C MET A 269 -19.35 6.39 -5.74
N GLY A 270 -19.20 6.55 -4.45
CA GLY A 270 -20.26 6.64 -3.45
C GLY A 270 -20.60 8.08 -3.04
N GLY A 271 -20.03 9.08 -3.72
CA GLY A 271 -20.29 10.52 -3.47
C GLY A 271 -19.42 11.16 -2.40
N GLN A 272 -18.29 10.54 -2.03
CA GLN A 272 -17.31 11.18 -1.14
C GLN A 272 -16.65 12.36 -1.85
N GLU A 273 -16.57 13.50 -1.15
CA GLU A 273 -15.95 14.70 -1.69
C GLU A 273 -14.43 14.55 -1.84
N TYR A 274 -13.88 15.12 -2.90
CA TYR A 274 -12.43 15.18 -3.11
C TYR A 274 -11.74 16.03 -2.04
N PRO A 275 -10.52 15.62 -1.59
CA PRO A 275 -9.81 16.27 -0.50
C PRO A 275 -9.10 17.58 -0.93
N ILE A 276 -9.87 18.57 -1.42
CA ILE A 276 -9.40 19.96 -1.65
C ILE A 276 -9.35 20.76 -0.34
N LEU A 277 -8.79 20.13 0.70
CA LEU A 277 -8.82 20.59 2.08
C LEU A 277 -7.95 21.82 2.34
N PHE A 278 -6.92 22.01 1.54
CA PHE A 278 -5.85 22.97 1.80
C PHE A 278 -5.97 24.22 0.94
N GLU A 279 -7.03 24.30 0.14
CA GLU A 279 -7.33 25.47 -0.68
C GLU A 279 -7.46 26.74 0.19
N ASN A 280 -6.97 27.87 -0.32
CA ASN A 280 -7.00 29.16 0.37
C ASN A 280 -6.33 29.14 1.77
N ASN A 281 -5.21 28.43 1.89
CA ASN A 281 -4.45 28.26 3.14
C ASN A 281 -5.26 27.62 4.29
N LYS A 282 -6.28 26.84 3.96
CA LYS A 282 -6.94 25.99 4.95
C LYS A 282 -6.04 24.85 5.36
N THR A 283 -6.34 24.23 6.48
CA THR A 283 -5.50 23.20 7.09
C THR A 283 -6.33 22.00 7.52
N LEU A 284 -5.70 20.86 7.68
CA LEU A 284 -6.30 19.68 8.31
C LEU A 284 -5.88 19.65 9.77
N LYS A 285 -6.84 19.79 10.68
CA LYS A 285 -6.62 19.72 12.14
C LYS A 285 -7.32 18.50 12.71
N VAL A 286 -6.62 17.75 13.52
CA VAL A 286 -7.14 16.54 14.16
C VAL A 286 -6.83 16.57 15.63
N THR A 287 -7.87 16.59 16.45
CA THR A 287 -7.76 16.43 17.91
C THR A 287 -7.82 14.97 18.27
N PHE A 288 -6.90 14.52 19.11
CA PHE A 288 -6.86 13.14 19.60
C PHE A 288 -6.49 13.08 21.07
N LYS A 289 -6.93 12.01 21.75
CA LYS A 289 -6.66 11.78 23.17
C LYS A 289 -5.65 10.66 23.32
N VAL A 290 -4.72 10.86 24.25
CA VAL A 290 -3.74 9.88 24.70
C VAL A 290 -4.02 9.58 26.17
N ASP A 291 -4.39 8.33 26.47
CA ASP A 291 -4.76 7.94 27.84
C ASP A 291 -3.53 7.66 28.71
N LYS A 292 -2.47 7.11 28.14
CA LYS A 292 -1.17 6.88 28.78
C LYS A 292 -0.07 7.55 27.97
N PRO A 293 0.98 8.08 28.58
CA PRO A 293 2.08 8.70 27.86
C PRO A 293 2.65 7.78 26.78
N ILE A 294 2.91 8.34 25.59
CA ILE A 294 3.56 7.66 24.48
C ILE A 294 5.02 8.08 24.46
N LYS A 295 5.92 7.09 24.44
CA LYS A 295 7.36 7.28 24.25
C LYS A 295 7.71 7.16 22.79
N LYS A 296 8.59 8.04 22.33
CA LYS A 296 9.08 8.05 20.94
C LYS A 296 7.93 7.95 19.93
N GLY A 297 6.95 8.85 20.07
CA GLY A 297 5.82 8.91 19.15
C GLY A 297 6.26 9.26 17.72
N TYR A 298 5.63 8.64 16.74
CA TYR A 298 5.80 8.91 15.32
C TYR A 298 4.45 9.10 14.63
N LEU A 299 4.42 9.97 13.65
CA LEU A 299 3.35 9.99 12.66
C LEU A 299 3.83 9.19 11.43
N ARG A 300 3.18 8.05 11.17
CA ARG A 300 3.29 7.40 9.87
C ARG A 300 2.43 8.17 8.89
N TYR A 301 3.07 8.84 7.95
CA TYR A 301 2.44 9.80 7.05
C TYR A 301 2.60 9.37 5.59
N ILE A 302 1.49 9.24 4.86
CA ILE A 302 1.50 9.02 3.42
C ILE A 302 0.83 10.22 2.76
N ALA A 303 1.48 10.77 1.74
CA ALA A 303 0.97 11.91 0.99
C ALA A 303 1.20 11.73 -0.51
N SER A 304 0.21 12.14 -1.30
CA SER A 304 0.33 12.27 -2.76
C SER A 304 -0.49 13.44 -3.27
N GLY A 305 0.10 14.25 -4.13
CA GLY A 305 -0.54 15.43 -4.73
C GLY A 305 -1.03 15.14 -6.14
N HIS A 306 -2.16 15.71 -6.48
CA HIS A 306 -2.88 15.42 -7.73
C HIS A 306 -3.48 16.66 -8.34
N GLY A 307 -3.68 16.59 -9.66
CA GLY A 307 -4.45 17.58 -10.41
C GLY A 307 -3.70 18.85 -10.76
N GLY A 308 -4.42 19.78 -11.41
CA GLY A 308 -3.91 21.09 -11.77
C GLY A 308 -2.95 21.12 -12.93
N TRP A 309 -2.92 20.08 -13.79
CA TRP A 309 -2.08 20.00 -14.98
C TRP A 309 -0.62 20.43 -14.72
N GLN A 310 -0.05 21.28 -15.62
CA GLN A 310 1.38 21.65 -15.59
C GLN A 310 1.79 22.45 -14.35
N ASN A 311 0.89 23.25 -13.77
CA ASN A 311 1.16 24.11 -12.63
C ASN A 311 0.49 23.64 -11.34
N GLY A 312 -0.21 22.51 -11.41
CA GLY A 312 -0.92 21.93 -10.28
C GLY A 312 -0.02 21.09 -9.38
N ASP A 313 -0.60 20.67 -8.28
CA ASP A 313 0.12 20.03 -7.19
C ASP A 313 0.70 18.65 -7.56
N GLU A 314 0.24 18.04 -8.66
CA GLU A 314 0.84 16.82 -9.17
C GLU A 314 2.28 17.03 -9.65
N PHE A 315 2.55 18.16 -10.32
CA PHE A 315 3.82 18.44 -10.98
C PHE A 315 4.60 19.62 -10.39
N VAL A 316 4.11 20.19 -9.28
CA VAL A 316 4.78 21.29 -8.58
C VAL A 316 5.08 20.89 -7.13
N PRO A 317 6.38 20.90 -6.70
CA PRO A 317 6.74 20.50 -5.36
C PRO A 317 6.13 21.44 -4.30
N LYS A 318 5.50 20.86 -3.27
CA LYS A 318 4.88 21.57 -2.15
C LYS A 318 5.42 21.07 -0.82
N ASN A 319 5.88 21.97 0.03
CA ASN A 319 6.28 21.62 1.39
C ASN A 319 5.04 21.39 2.25
N HIS A 320 5.05 20.31 3.01
CA HIS A 320 4.07 20.04 4.05
C HIS A 320 4.64 20.43 5.40
N GLU A 321 3.90 21.19 6.18
CA GLU A 321 4.23 21.48 7.58
C GLU A 321 3.39 20.59 8.49
N ILE A 322 4.08 19.87 9.37
CA ILE A 322 3.48 19.02 10.40
C ILE A 322 3.65 19.71 11.74
N ILE A 323 2.53 20.02 12.39
CA ILE A 323 2.47 20.80 13.61
C ILE A 323 1.79 20.00 14.70
N LEU A 324 2.41 19.86 15.86
CA LEU A 324 1.84 19.21 17.04
C LEU A 324 1.69 20.24 18.15
N ASN A 325 0.46 20.41 18.67
CA ASN A 325 0.15 21.37 19.75
C ASN A 325 0.68 22.78 19.47
N ASN A 326 0.41 23.30 18.29
CA ASN A 326 0.87 24.61 17.77
C ASN A 326 2.39 24.75 17.60
N LYS A 327 3.16 23.67 17.71
CA LYS A 327 4.60 23.67 17.48
C LYS A 327 4.93 22.96 16.16
N LEU A 328 5.63 23.65 15.25
CA LEU A 328 6.16 23.02 14.04
C LEU A 328 7.14 21.91 14.43
N VAL A 329 6.82 20.68 14.01
CA VAL A 329 7.63 19.48 14.25
C VAL A 329 8.56 19.25 13.07
N GLN A 330 8.03 19.30 11.87
CA GLN A 330 8.79 19.01 10.65
C GLN A 330 8.18 19.71 9.44
N THR A 331 9.05 20.15 8.53
CA THR A 331 8.71 20.47 7.16
C THR A 331 9.18 19.31 6.29
N TYR A 332 8.29 18.80 5.44
CA TYR A 332 8.52 17.64 4.58
C TYR A 332 8.15 17.97 3.13
N LEU A 333 9.00 17.59 2.18
CA LEU A 333 8.74 17.74 0.75
C LEU A 333 8.44 16.37 0.14
N PRO A 334 7.15 16.02 -0.08
CA PRO A 334 6.75 14.79 -0.74
C PRO A 334 6.96 14.91 -2.26
N TRP A 335 8.11 14.51 -2.75
CA TRP A 335 8.48 14.66 -4.16
C TRP A 335 9.29 13.47 -4.65
N ARG A 336 8.98 12.97 -5.86
CA ARG A 336 9.70 11.88 -6.51
C ARG A 336 10.25 12.32 -7.87
N VAL A 337 11.48 11.85 -8.17
CA VAL A 337 12.20 12.14 -9.41
C VAL A 337 12.56 10.88 -10.20
N ASP A 338 12.15 9.72 -9.72
CA ASP A 338 12.54 8.40 -10.22
C ASP A 338 11.50 7.73 -11.12
N CYS A 339 10.43 8.44 -11.52
CA CYS A 339 9.33 7.87 -12.30
C CYS A 339 9.77 7.23 -13.62
N GLY A 340 10.75 7.80 -14.29
CA GLY A 340 11.32 7.23 -15.53
C GLY A 340 11.97 5.85 -15.36
N SER A 341 12.28 5.43 -14.11
CA SER A 341 12.85 4.11 -13.83
C SER A 341 11.83 2.97 -13.98
N TYR A 342 10.53 3.30 -14.02
CA TYR A 342 9.43 2.32 -14.12
C TYR A 342 8.86 2.23 -15.54
N ARG A 343 9.64 2.59 -16.54
CA ARG A 343 9.20 2.66 -17.95
C ARG A 343 8.65 1.33 -18.50
N LEU A 344 9.18 0.19 -18.05
CA LEU A 344 8.69 -1.12 -18.51
C LEU A 344 7.25 -1.41 -18.02
N ASP A 345 6.84 -0.81 -16.92
CA ASP A 345 5.48 -0.92 -16.38
C ASP A 345 4.56 0.22 -16.87
N ASN A 346 5.13 1.22 -17.55
CA ASN A 346 4.42 2.42 -18.00
C ASN A 346 4.55 2.66 -19.51
N PRO A 347 3.81 1.92 -20.33
CA PRO A 347 3.88 2.02 -21.79
C PRO A 347 3.44 3.40 -22.33
N ALA A 348 2.72 4.19 -21.54
CA ALA A 348 2.27 5.52 -21.90
C ALA A 348 3.40 6.57 -22.01
N SER A 349 4.58 6.29 -21.47
CA SER A 349 5.70 7.22 -21.52
C SER A 349 6.13 7.49 -22.97
N GLY A 350 5.85 8.69 -23.49
CA GLY A 350 6.05 9.05 -24.88
C GLY A 350 5.02 8.46 -25.85
N ASN A 351 3.96 7.84 -25.36
CA ASN A 351 2.95 7.16 -26.19
C ASN A 351 1.70 8.03 -26.48
N PHE A 352 1.55 9.17 -25.84
CA PHE A 352 0.47 10.09 -26.16
C PHE A 352 0.64 10.70 -27.55
N SER A 353 -0.46 10.96 -28.26
CA SER A 353 -0.47 11.50 -29.62
C SER A 353 0.25 12.85 -29.75
N ASN A 354 0.31 13.63 -28.68
CA ASN A 354 1.05 14.90 -28.62
C ASN A 354 2.53 14.73 -28.26
N GLY A 355 3.02 13.49 -28.11
CA GLY A 355 4.42 13.19 -27.78
C GLY A 355 4.81 13.44 -26.31
N LEU A 356 3.88 13.78 -25.43
CA LEU A 356 4.18 14.00 -24.03
C LEU A 356 4.45 12.69 -23.32
N SER A 357 5.46 12.72 -22.45
CA SER A 357 5.92 11.60 -21.63
C SER A 357 5.41 11.78 -20.18
N SER A 358 4.14 11.53 -19.95
CA SER A 358 3.53 11.74 -18.63
C SER A 358 4.13 10.84 -17.54
N SER A 359 4.35 9.56 -17.86
CA SER A 359 4.84 8.59 -16.85
C SER A 359 6.23 8.88 -16.30
N ASP A 360 7.07 9.62 -17.03
CA ASP A 360 8.46 9.90 -16.67
C ASP A 360 8.61 11.15 -15.79
N LEU A 361 7.59 11.98 -15.72
CA LEU A 361 7.67 13.26 -15.03
C LEU A 361 7.81 13.07 -13.52
N SER A 362 8.66 13.89 -12.91
CA SER A 362 8.73 14.03 -11.45
C SER A 362 7.38 14.48 -10.90
N ARG A 363 6.94 13.91 -9.77
CA ARG A 363 5.61 14.09 -9.25
C ARG A 363 5.58 14.24 -7.72
N ALA A 364 4.46 14.69 -7.22
CA ALA A 364 4.17 14.84 -5.80
C ALA A 364 4.03 13.48 -5.10
N ASN A 365 5.17 12.82 -4.86
CA ASN A 365 5.38 11.60 -4.09
C ASN A 365 4.76 10.32 -4.66
N TRP A 366 4.46 10.26 -5.93
CA TRP A 366 4.00 9.04 -6.58
C TRP A 366 4.54 8.91 -8.01
N CYS A 367 4.55 7.69 -8.53
CA CYS A 367 4.78 7.40 -9.94
C CYS A 367 3.80 6.32 -10.40
N PRO A 368 3.31 6.35 -11.64
CA PRO A 368 2.54 5.24 -12.17
C PRO A 368 3.28 3.90 -12.00
N GLY A 369 2.56 2.83 -11.68
CA GLY A 369 3.13 1.50 -11.47
C GLY A 369 3.93 1.33 -10.18
N THR A 370 3.75 2.19 -9.16
CA THR A 370 4.55 2.14 -7.94
C THR A 370 3.76 2.29 -6.65
N VAL A 371 4.39 1.92 -5.55
CA VAL A 371 3.93 2.19 -4.18
C VAL A 371 4.38 3.59 -3.75
N THR A 372 3.54 4.29 -3.02
CA THR A 372 3.92 5.49 -2.26
C THR A 372 4.25 5.08 -0.82
N ASN A 373 5.53 5.05 -0.50
CA ASN A 373 5.99 4.64 0.82
C ASN A 373 5.61 5.65 1.90
N PRO A 374 5.30 5.21 3.13
CA PRO A 374 5.09 6.09 4.27
C PRO A 374 6.39 6.79 4.68
N THR A 375 6.27 8.01 5.17
CA THR A 375 7.31 8.75 5.87
C THR A 375 7.01 8.72 7.37
N TYR A 376 8.01 8.42 8.19
CA TYR A 376 7.87 8.38 9.65
C TYR A 376 8.41 9.68 10.25
N ILE A 377 7.50 10.50 10.75
CA ILE A 377 7.80 11.83 11.31
C ILE A 377 7.86 11.70 12.83
N TYR A 378 9.04 11.98 13.40
CA TYR A 378 9.23 11.87 14.84
C TYR A 378 8.52 13.01 15.58
N LEU A 379 7.59 12.64 16.47
CA LEU A 379 6.80 13.58 17.27
C LEU A 379 7.37 13.79 18.69
N GLY A 380 8.32 12.97 19.10
CA GLY A 380 8.85 12.97 20.47
C GLY A 380 7.96 12.21 21.45
N ASP A 381 8.17 12.47 22.74
CA ASP A 381 7.31 11.93 23.79
C ASP A 381 6.01 12.73 23.88
N ILE A 382 4.88 12.03 23.92
CA ILE A 382 3.55 12.62 23.98
C ILE A 382 2.93 12.30 25.33
N PRO A 383 2.71 13.27 26.22
CA PRO A 383 2.10 13.02 27.54
C PRO A 383 0.64 12.56 27.40
N SER A 384 0.07 12.01 28.46
CA SER A 384 -1.38 11.77 28.53
C SER A 384 -2.13 13.09 28.45
N GLY A 385 -3.28 13.08 27.77
CA GLY A 385 -4.09 14.28 27.56
C GLY A 385 -4.64 14.41 26.16
N THR A 386 -5.17 15.57 25.87
CA THR A 386 -5.69 15.92 24.54
C THR A 386 -4.63 16.67 23.74
N HIS A 387 -4.44 16.25 22.51
CA HIS A 387 -3.47 16.82 21.58
C HIS A 387 -4.12 17.17 20.26
N GLU A 388 -3.51 18.10 19.54
CA GLU A 388 -3.90 18.48 18.18
C GLU A 388 -2.70 18.29 17.23
N ILE A 389 -2.94 17.60 16.12
CA ILE A 389 -2.03 17.60 14.97
C ILE A 389 -2.65 18.41 13.86
N GLU A 390 -1.84 19.27 13.24
CA GLU A 390 -2.23 20.12 12.12
C GLU A 390 -1.30 19.85 10.93
N ILE A 391 -1.90 19.64 9.76
CA ILE A 391 -1.19 19.51 8.49
C ILE A 391 -1.48 20.76 7.66
N ARG A 392 -0.44 21.43 7.16
CA ARG A 392 -0.51 22.57 6.25
C ARG A 392 0.16 22.24 4.93
N ILE A 393 -0.53 22.50 3.83
CA ILE A 393 -0.02 22.29 2.47
C ILE A 393 -0.40 23.54 1.67
N PRO A 394 0.55 24.20 0.98
CA PRO A 394 0.23 25.33 0.10
C PRO A 394 -0.36 24.82 -1.22
N GLN A 395 -1.59 24.30 -1.14
CA GLN A 395 -2.31 23.72 -2.28
C GLN A 395 -2.47 24.74 -3.41
N GLY A 396 -2.22 24.28 -4.63
CA GLY A 396 -2.37 25.09 -5.83
C GLY A 396 -3.83 25.38 -6.18
N LEU A 397 -4.01 26.40 -6.99
CA LEU A 397 -5.32 26.80 -7.51
C LEU A 397 -5.79 25.83 -8.62
N PRO A 398 -7.11 25.79 -8.88
CA PRO A 398 -7.63 25.12 -10.05
C PRO A 398 -6.99 25.65 -11.35
N GLU A 399 -6.74 24.74 -12.29
CA GLU A 399 -6.20 25.07 -13.62
C GLU A 399 -7.08 24.43 -14.70
N GLY A 400 -7.69 25.27 -15.55
CA GLY A 400 -8.67 24.81 -16.53
C GLY A 400 -9.87 24.12 -15.87
N GLY A 401 -10.16 22.90 -16.28
CA GLY A 401 -11.20 22.05 -15.66
C GLY A 401 -10.69 21.16 -14.53
N SER A 402 -9.41 21.27 -14.12
CA SER A 402 -8.79 20.47 -13.08
C SER A 402 -8.53 21.29 -11.83
N PHE A 403 -8.66 20.68 -10.66
CA PHE A 403 -8.30 21.27 -9.38
C PHE A 403 -7.18 20.47 -8.72
N SER A 404 -6.35 21.14 -7.93
CA SER A 404 -5.35 20.47 -7.11
C SER A 404 -5.99 19.86 -5.87
N TYR A 405 -5.53 18.66 -5.45
CA TYR A 405 -5.94 18.05 -4.21
C TYR A 405 -4.83 17.15 -3.63
N TRP A 406 -4.91 16.90 -2.34
CA TRP A 406 -3.94 16.06 -1.64
C TRP A 406 -4.62 14.91 -0.92
N ASN A 407 -4.18 13.70 -1.25
CA ASN A 407 -4.50 12.50 -0.48
C ASN A 407 -3.45 12.34 0.61
N VAL A 408 -3.86 12.50 1.86
CA VAL A 408 -2.99 12.33 3.02
C VAL A 408 -3.60 11.33 4.00
N SER A 409 -2.76 10.49 4.59
CA SER A 409 -3.15 9.67 5.73
C SER A 409 -2.11 9.74 6.83
N GLY A 410 -2.56 9.67 8.07
CA GLY A 410 -1.74 9.79 9.27
C GLY A 410 -2.16 8.80 10.35
N VAL A 411 -1.17 8.03 10.81
CA VAL A 411 -1.33 7.07 11.91
C VAL A 411 -0.31 7.40 13.00
N LEU A 412 -0.79 7.60 14.22
CA LEU A 412 0.07 7.75 15.39
C LEU A 412 0.59 6.39 15.82
N LEU A 413 1.91 6.29 15.91
CA LEU A 413 2.64 5.11 16.36
C LEU A 413 3.46 5.44 17.60
N GLY A 414 3.70 4.45 18.46
CA GLY A 414 4.60 4.60 19.60
C GLY A 414 4.45 3.49 20.64
N ASN A 415 5.10 3.67 21.79
CA ASN A 415 5.08 2.73 22.90
C ASN A 415 4.76 3.44 24.23
N HIS A 416 4.30 2.70 25.22
CA HIS A 416 4.01 3.23 26.56
C HIS A 416 5.21 3.20 27.51
#